data_ebaf1be6202a2b5cea53d342775bf2ab
#
_entry.id   ebaf1be6202a2b5cea53d342775bf2ab
#
_cell.length_a   1.000
_cell.length_b   1.000
_cell.length_c   1.000
_cell.angle_alpha   90.00
_cell.angle_beta   90.00
_cell.angle_gamma   90.00
#
_symmetry.space_group_name_H-M   'P 1'
#
loop_
_entity.id
_entity.type
_entity.pdbx_description
1 polymer ?
#
loop_
_entity_poly.entity_id
_entity_poly.type
_entity_poly.pdbx_seq_one_letter_code
_entity_poly.pdbx_strand_id
1 'polypeptide(L)'
;MGTPKETWKYFEFERQLWQDFLRAIKDDHGSLNQNDYNRLLYAFNIAKTAHRGKMRATGEPYIEHPVRVALILSSECGITNSRIIAAALAHDVVEDAFLNDGEDYDSSCDRAFEILSSQIGEEAAGWVIVLTKPRIDGVEIMDEEARLAAYMEGLVSDSEEVLLIKMADRLHNDRTLYGRAFDKQQEQLAESGMYLNFFRENQYRAQLYPVAYGLLVDLLIDQYQANQEEFKTSA
;
A
#
# COMPACT_ATOMS: atom_id res chain seq x y z
N MET A 1 23.93 -13.37 0.19
CA MET A 1 23.05 -14.45 -0.33
C MET A 1 22.80 -15.40 0.82
N GLY A 2 21.51 -15.63 1.18
CA GLY A 2 21.14 -16.55 2.25
C GLY A 2 21.51 -17.99 1.93
N THR A 3 21.56 -18.85 2.95
CA THR A 3 21.80 -20.28 2.75
C THR A 3 20.69 -20.92 1.91
N PRO A 4 20.90 -22.03 1.20
CA PRO A 4 19.85 -22.71 0.43
C PRO A 4 18.58 -23.04 1.25
N LYS A 5 18.72 -23.29 2.57
CA LYS A 5 17.59 -23.52 3.48
C LYS A 5 16.77 -22.26 3.77
N GLU A 6 17.41 -21.07 3.87
CA GLU A 6 16.73 -19.80 4.06
C GLU A 6 15.98 -19.38 2.80
N THR A 7 16.60 -19.58 1.64
CA THR A 7 15.96 -19.33 0.35
C THR A 7 14.71 -20.19 0.15
N TRP A 8 14.76 -21.49 0.51
CA TRP A 8 13.60 -22.39 0.42
C TRP A 8 12.45 -21.97 1.34
N LYS A 9 12.73 -21.57 2.59
CA LYS A 9 11.71 -21.09 3.53
C LYS A 9 11.02 -19.83 3.01
N TYR A 10 11.75 -18.95 2.35
CA TYR A 10 11.20 -17.73 1.77
C TYR A 10 10.23 -18.04 0.62
N PHE A 11 10.59 -18.94 -0.28
CA PHE A 11 9.71 -19.39 -1.37
C PHE A 11 8.45 -20.09 -0.86
N GLU A 12 8.58 -20.91 0.17
CA GLU A 12 7.43 -21.59 0.79
C GLU A 12 6.47 -20.56 1.42
N PHE A 13 7.00 -19.55 2.10
CA PHE A 13 6.23 -18.43 2.64
C PHE A 13 5.48 -17.68 1.56
N GLU A 14 6.15 -17.25 0.49
CA GLU A 14 5.51 -16.53 -0.63
C GLU A 14 4.40 -17.34 -1.27
N ARG A 15 4.63 -18.64 -1.47
CA ARG A 15 3.62 -19.55 -2.03
C ARG A 15 2.41 -19.68 -1.13
N GLN A 16 2.61 -19.84 0.17
CA GLN A 16 1.52 -19.94 1.13
C GLN A 16 0.75 -18.63 1.22
N LEU A 17 1.44 -17.51 1.28
CA LEU A 17 0.84 -16.16 1.31
C LEU A 17 -0.09 -15.93 0.10
N TRP A 18 0.37 -16.30 -1.11
CA TRP A 18 -0.46 -16.23 -2.31
C TRP A 18 -1.70 -17.12 -2.25
N GLN A 19 -1.54 -18.35 -1.77
CA GLN A 19 -2.67 -19.27 -1.63
C GLN A 19 -3.71 -18.79 -0.62
N ASP A 20 -3.26 -18.24 0.50
CA ASP A 20 -4.14 -17.70 1.54
C ASP A 20 -4.85 -16.44 1.06
N PHE A 21 -4.15 -15.56 0.34
CA PHE A 21 -4.75 -14.41 -0.33
C PHE A 21 -5.85 -14.82 -1.32
N LEU A 22 -5.57 -15.76 -2.21
CA LEU A 22 -6.58 -16.24 -3.17
C LEU A 22 -7.78 -16.91 -2.50
N ARG A 23 -7.55 -17.60 -1.39
CA ARG A 23 -8.64 -18.21 -0.61
C ARG A 23 -9.55 -17.13 -0.02
N ALA A 24 -8.97 -16.11 0.61
CA ALA A 24 -9.74 -14.99 1.16
C ALA A 24 -10.56 -14.28 0.08
N ILE A 25 -9.94 -13.91 -1.06
CA ILE A 25 -10.67 -13.30 -2.19
C ILE A 25 -11.83 -14.19 -2.68
N LYS A 26 -11.62 -15.49 -2.74
CA LYS A 26 -12.66 -16.42 -3.20
C LYS A 26 -13.79 -16.57 -2.18
N ASP A 27 -13.47 -16.62 -0.92
CA ASP A 27 -14.45 -16.76 0.16
C ASP A 27 -15.32 -15.50 0.27
N ASP A 28 -14.74 -14.32 0.05
CA ASP A 28 -15.43 -13.04 0.16
C ASP A 28 -16.23 -12.66 -1.12
N HIS A 29 -15.70 -12.98 -2.30
CA HIS A 29 -16.22 -12.47 -3.58
C HIS A 29 -16.58 -13.56 -4.61
N GLY A 30 -16.36 -14.83 -4.29
CA GLY A 30 -16.57 -15.95 -5.20
C GLY A 30 -15.43 -16.12 -6.21
N SER A 31 -15.71 -16.82 -7.32
CA SER A 31 -14.67 -17.19 -8.29
C SER A 31 -14.24 -15.99 -9.12
N LEU A 32 -12.94 -15.74 -9.18
CA LEU A 32 -12.33 -14.79 -10.12
C LEU A 32 -12.44 -15.32 -11.55
N ASN A 33 -12.74 -14.45 -12.50
CA ASN A 33 -12.54 -14.77 -13.91
C ASN A 33 -11.04 -14.80 -14.24
N GLN A 34 -10.68 -15.36 -15.40
CA GLN A 34 -9.28 -15.55 -15.77
C GLN A 34 -8.49 -14.25 -15.89
N ASN A 35 -9.12 -13.17 -16.35
CA ASN A 35 -8.45 -11.86 -16.50
C ASN A 35 -8.13 -11.24 -15.14
N ASP A 36 -9.08 -11.28 -14.20
CA ASP A 36 -8.87 -10.78 -12.84
C ASP A 36 -7.84 -11.62 -12.10
N TYR A 37 -7.91 -12.94 -12.21
CA TYR A 37 -6.88 -13.83 -11.65
C TYR A 37 -5.48 -13.49 -12.17
N ASN A 38 -5.33 -13.33 -13.48
CA ASN A 38 -4.04 -12.99 -14.09
C ASN A 38 -3.55 -11.64 -13.61
N ARG A 39 -4.42 -10.62 -13.52
CA ARG A 39 -4.08 -9.29 -13.03
C ARG A 39 -3.53 -9.35 -11.60
N LEU A 40 -4.21 -10.03 -10.69
CA LEU A 40 -3.76 -10.18 -9.31
C LEU A 40 -2.46 -10.98 -9.21
N LEU A 41 -2.32 -12.05 -10.01
CA LEU A 41 -1.10 -12.83 -10.05
C LEU A 41 0.11 -12.01 -10.54
N TYR A 42 -0.08 -11.17 -11.57
CA TYR A 42 0.98 -10.28 -12.06
C TYR A 42 1.35 -9.23 -11.02
N ALA A 43 0.37 -8.58 -10.38
CA ALA A 43 0.60 -7.61 -9.32
C ALA A 43 1.38 -8.23 -8.15
N PHE A 44 0.98 -9.41 -7.69
CA PHE A 44 1.70 -10.14 -6.64
C PHE A 44 3.14 -10.47 -7.05
N ASN A 45 3.37 -10.95 -8.28
CA ASN A 45 4.71 -11.31 -8.75
C ASN A 45 5.63 -10.09 -8.90
N ILE A 46 5.10 -8.95 -9.33
CA ILE A 46 5.85 -7.69 -9.41
C ILE A 46 6.26 -7.26 -7.98
N ALA A 47 5.29 -7.19 -7.07
CA ALA A 47 5.53 -6.82 -5.67
C ALA A 47 6.54 -7.77 -5.00
N LYS A 48 6.37 -9.08 -5.19
CA LYS A 48 7.31 -10.09 -4.71
C LYS A 48 8.73 -9.86 -5.21
N THR A 49 8.88 -9.44 -6.46
CA THR A 49 10.20 -9.18 -7.06
C THR A 49 10.81 -7.89 -6.51
N ALA A 50 10.02 -6.82 -6.41
CA ALA A 50 10.45 -5.53 -5.88
C ALA A 50 10.89 -5.61 -4.41
N HIS A 51 10.17 -6.38 -3.61
CA HIS A 51 10.41 -6.48 -2.16
C HIS A 51 11.30 -7.65 -1.75
N ARG A 52 11.91 -8.35 -2.72
CA ARG A 52 12.73 -9.53 -2.42
C ARG A 52 13.86 -9.22 -1.44
N GLY A 53 13.90 -9.97 -0.35
CA GLY A 53 14.93 -9.84 0.70
C GLY A 53 14.71 -8.68 1.67
N LYS A 54 13.67 -7.86 1.49
CA LYS A 54 13.29 -6.83 2.45
C LYS A 54 12.47 -7.42 3.58
N MET A 55 12.68 -6.92 4.79
CA MET A 55 11.94 -7.31 6.00
C MET A 55 11.27 -6.09 6.60
N ARG A 56 10.10 -6.29 7.20
CA ARG A 56 9.44 -5.27 8.00
C ARG A 56 10.07 -5.18 9.40
N ALA A 57 9.80 -4.09 10.11
CA ALA A 57 10.27 -3.91 11.49
C ALA A 57 9.68 -4.96 12.45
N THR A 58 8.52 -5.49 12.14
CA THR A 58 7.85 -6.61 12.85
C THR A 58 8.47 -7.98 12.58
N GLY A 59 9.40 -8.08 11.61
CA GLY A 59 10.20 -9.28 11.36
C GLY A 59 9.70 -10.19 10.23
N GLU A 60 8.56 -9.90 9.60
CA GLU A 60 8.07 -10.65 8.44
C GLU A 60 8.64 -10.13 7.10
N PRO A 61 8.63 -10.94 6.03
CA PRO A 61 8.97 -10.49 4.68
C PRO A 61 8.08 -9.34 4.22
N TYR A 62 8.68 -8.32 3.58
CA TYR A 62 7.96 -7.09 3.20
C TYR A 62 6.75 -7.35 2.30
N ILE A 63 6.78 -8.38 1.45
CA ILE A 63 5.66 -8.77 0.59
C ILE A 63 4.34 -9.00 1.34
N GLU A 64 4.38 -9.29 2.63
CA GLU A 64 3.17 -9.43 3.44
C GLU A 64 2.40 -8.11 3.52
N HIS A 65 3.09 -6.96 3.58
CA HIS A 65 2.45 -5.65 3.66
C HIS A 65 1.48 -5.37 2.51
N PRO A 66 1.88 -5.37 1.23
CA PRO A 66 0.95 -5.11 0.14
C PRO A 66 -0.17 -6.15 0.04
N VAL A 67 0.07 -7.40 0.44
CA VAL A 67 -0.99 -8.41 0.52
C VAL A 67 -2.01 -8.05 1.60
N ARG A 68 -1.58 -7.58 2.78
CA ARG A 68 -2.48 -7.13 3.85
C ARG A 68 -3.26 -5.88 3.45
N VAL A 69 -2.63 -4.92 2.77
CA VAL A 69 -3.32 -3.74 2.22
C VAL A 69 -4.43 -4.16 1.24
N ALA A 70 -4.13 -5.08 0.33
CA ALA A 70 -5.11 -5.64 -0.60
C ALA A 70 -6.26 -6.38 0.11
N LEU A 71 -5.97 -7.12 1.20
CA LEU A 71 -6.99 -7.81 2.01
C LEU A 71 -7.85 -6.84 2.83
N ILE A 72 -7.32 -5.74 3.34
CA ILE A 72 -8.12 -4.68 3.98
C ILE A 72 -9.18 -4.20 3.00
N LEU A 73 -8.80 -3.87 1.76
CA LEU A 73 -9.74 -3.39 0.74
C LEU A 73 -10.75 -4.46 0.34
N SER A 74 -10.31 -5.68 0.10
CA SER A 74 -11.20 -6.74 -0.38
C SER A 74 -12.06 -7.34 0.73
N SER A 75 -11.45 -7.79 1.82
CA SER A 75 -12.15 -8.58 2.86
C SER A 75 -12.81 -7.70 3.91
N GLU A 76 -12.16 -6.60 4.34
CA GLU A 76 -12.76 -5.73 5.35
C GLU A 76 -13.69 -4.69 4.73
N CYS A 77 -13.36 -4.12 3.54
CA CYS A 77 -14.13 -3.06 2.90
C CYS A 77 -15.05 -3.54 1.76
N GLY A 78 -14.99 -4.82 1.38
CA GLY A 78 -15.86 -5.40 0.35
C GLY A 78 -15.57 -4.93 -1.07
N ILE A 79 -14.36 -4.44 -1.35
CA ILE A 79 -13.96 -4.00 -2.69
C ILE A 79 -13.72 -5.22 -3.59
N THR A 80 -14.53 -5.36 -4.63
CA THR A 80 -14.45 -6.47 -5.61
C THR A 80 -13.71 -6.11 -6.90
N ASN A 81 -13.38 -4.82 -7.10
CA ASN A 81 -12.69 -4.35 -8.29
C ASN A 81 -11.23 -4.83 -8.29
N SER A 82 -10.94 -5.81 -9.17
CA SER A 82 -9.59 -6.40 -9.26
C SER A 82 -8.48 -5.40 -9.63
N ARG A 83 -8.81 -4.26 -10.26
CA ARG A 83 -7.83 -3.20 -10.55
C ARG A 83 -7.36 -2.50 -9.28
N ILE A 84 -8.30 -2.17 -8.38
CA ILE A 84 -7.98 -1.57 -7.08
C ILE A 84 -7.12 -2.53 -6.25
N ILE A 85 -7.50 -3.81 -6.21
CA ILE A 85 -6.75 -4.84 -5.47
C ILE A 85 -5.36 -5.05 -6.07
N ALA A 86 -5.22 -5.03 -7.40
CA ALA A 86 -3.92 -5.13 -8.07
C ALA A 86 -3.03 -3.91 -7.79
N ALA A 87 -3.60 -2.70 -7.82
CA ALA A 87 -2.88 -1.48 -7.47
C ALA A 87 -2.43 -1.51 -5.99
N ALA A 88 -3.27 -1.99 -5.08
CA ALA A 88 -2.92 -2.18 -3.68
C ALA A 88 -1.77 -3.18 -3.49
N LEU A 89 -1.73 -4.28 -4.26
CA LEU A 89 -0.61 -5.22 -4.26
C LEU A 89 0.70 -4.58 -4.79
N ALA A 90 0.61 -3.59 -5.66
CA ALA A 90 1.75 -2.99 -6.33
C ALA A 90 2.12 -1.58 -5.83
N HIS A 91 1.44 -1.02 -4.82
CA HIS A 91 1.50 0.40 -4.46
C HIS A 91 2.91 0.93 -4.12
N ASP A 92 3.79 0.11 -3.55
CA ASP A 92 5.17 0.47 -3.19
C ASP A 92 6.21 0.05 -4.26
N VAL A 93 5.78 -0.60 -5.36
CA VAL A 93 6.69 -1.23 -6.33
C VAL A 93 7.57 -0.19 -7.04
N VAL A 94 7.05 1.00 -7.34
CA VAL A 94 7.79 2.04 -8.04
C VAL A 94 8.93 2.56 -7.18
N GLU A 95 8.66 2.86 -5.91
CA GLU A 95 9.68 3.33 -4.97
C GLU A 95 10.80 2.30 -4.79
N ASP A 96 10.43 1.02 -4.74
CA ASP A 96 11.32 -0.07 -4.34
C ASP A 96 12.10 -0.70 -5.49
N ALA A 97 11.63 -0.61 -6.75
CA ALA A 97 12.23 -1.29 -7.88
C ALA A 97 12.58 -0.40 -9.08
N PHE A 98 11.97 0.77 -9.21
CA PHE A 98 12.16 1.64 -10.38
C PHE A 98 12.90 2.93 -10.08
N LEU A 99 12.76 3.48 -8.86
CA LEU A 99 13.47 4.70 -8.46
C LEU A 99 14.87 4.34 -7.96
N ASN A 100 15.86 4.39 -8.84
CA ASN A 100 17.26 4.15 -8.49
C ASN A 100 18.02 5.48 -8.37
N ASP A 101 19.05 5.51 -7.52
CA ASP A 101 19.90 6.68 -7.36
C ASP A 101 20.57 7.05 -8.71
N GLY A 102 20.41 8.30 -9.10
CA GLY A 102 21.01 8.87 -10.30
C GLY A 102 20.19 8.71 -11.60
N GLU A 103 19.04 8.05 -11.57
CA GLU A 103 18.09 8.07 -12.69
C GLU A 103 17.13 9.26 -12.57
N ASP A 104 16.70 9.78 -13.76
CA ASP A 104 15.65 10.77 -13.82
C ASP A 104 14.32 10.19 -13.30
N TYR A 105 13.68 10.91 -12.36
CA TYR A 105 12.47 10.46 -11.70
C TYR A 105 11.32 10.23 -12.68
N ASP A 106 11.09 11.21 -13.59
CA ASP A 106 9.97 11.14 -14.53
C ASP A 106 10.15 9.97 -15.50
N SER A 107 11.36 9.79 -16.04
CA SER A 107 11.69 8.64 -16.89
C SER A 107 11.53 7.30 -16.17
N SER A 108 11.84 7.24 -14.88
CA SER A 108 11.64 6.04 -14.07
C SER A 108 10.16 5.75 -13.83
N CYS A 109 9.35 6.78 -13.59
CA CYS A 109 7.89 6.66 -13.47
C CYS A 109 7.25 6.25 -14.81
N ASP A 110 7.66 6.83 -15.93
CA ASP A 110 7.16 6.48 -17.26
C ASP A 110 7.44 5.00 -17.57
N ARG A 111 8.68 4.56 -17.32
CA ARG A 111 9.05 3.15 -17.51
C ARG A 111 8.25 2.22 -16.61
N ALA A 112 8.04 2.61 -15.34
CA ALA A 112 7.23 1.85 -14.41
C ALA A 112 5.77 1.76 -14.89
N PHE A 113 5.20 2.88 -15.36
CA PHE A 113 3.86 2.93 -15.91
C PHE A 113 3.69 2.02 -17.12
N GLU A 114 4.62 2.04 -18.08
CA GLU A 114 4.56 1.15 -19.26
C GLU A 114 4.56 -0.33 -18.86
N ILE A 115 5.46 -0.73 -17.96
CA ILE A 115 5.56 -2.11 -17.49
C ILE A 115 4.30 -2.52 -16.71
N LEU A 116 3.86 -1.71 -15.76
CA LEU A 116 2.69 -1.99 -14.95
C LEU A 116 1.42 -2.03 -15.79
N SER A 117 1.23 -1.07 -16.72
CA SER A 117 0.06 -1.01 -17.61
C SER A 117 -0.11 -2.27 -18.42
N SER A 118 0.98 -2.83 -18.94
CA SER A 118 0.96 -4.08 -19.71
C SER A 118 0.52 -5.30 -18.88
N GLN A 119 0.67 -5.26 -17.56
CA GLN A 119 0.47 -6.40 -16.66
C GLN A 119 -0.80 -6.28 -15.81
N ILE A 120 -1.08 -5.09 -15.26
CA ILE A 120 -2.23 -4.88 -14.37
C ILE A 120 -3.30 -3.95 -14.95
N GLY A 121 -3.02 -3.33 -16.10
CA GLY A 121 -3.91 -2.39 -16.82
C GLY A 121 -3.58 -0.94 -16.48
N GLU A 122 -3.91 -0.03 -17.44
CA GLU A 122 -3.55 1.40 -17.40
C GLU A 122 -4.09 2.12 -16.14
N GLU A 123 -5.37 1.89 -15.78
CA GLU A 123 -5.97 2.53 -14.60
C GLU A 123 -5.21 2.13 -13.32
N ALA A 124 -5.00 0.83 -13.08
CA ALA A 124 -4.29 0.35 -11.91
C ALA A 124 -2.84 0.84 -11.87
N ALA A 125 -2.16 0.88 -13.02
CA ALA A 125 -0.80 1.43 -13.14
C ALA A 125 -0.77 2.93 -12.81
N GLY A 126 -1.73 3.70 -13.33
CA GLY A 126 -1.88 5.13 -13.03
C GLY A 126 -2.00 5.37 -11.52
N TRP A 127 -2.86 4.62 -10.83
CA TRP A 127 -3.01 4.74 -9.38
C TRP A 127 -1.71 4.42 -8.63
N VAL A 128 -0.94 3.43 -9.07
CA VAL A 128 0.37 3.11 -8.48
C VAL A 128 1.37 4.26 -8.64
N ILE A 129 1.39 4.91 -9.80
CA ILE A 129 2.25 6.10 -10.02
C ILE A 129 1.86 7.24 -9.06
N VAL A 130 0.57 7.54 -8.91
CA VAL A 130 0.08 8.60 -8.00
C VAL A 130 0.40 8.28 -6.54
N LEU A 131 0.39 7.00 -6.16
CA LEU A 131 0.76 6.54 -4.81
C LEU A 131 2.25 6.61 -4.52
N THR A 132 3.09 6.81 -5.54
CA THR A 132 4.54 6.98 -5.40
C THR A 132 4.86 8.35 -4.83
N LYS A 133 5.80 8.43 -3.89
CA LYS A 133 6.17 9.72 -3.25
C LYS A 133 6.68 10.73 -4.27
N PRO A 134 6.13 11.96 -4.28
CA PRO A 134 6.49 12.96 -5.27
C PRO A 134 7.92 13.47 -5.09
N ARG A 135 8.51 13.92 -6.21
CA ARG A 135 9.73 14.72 -6.24
C ARG A 135 9.43 16.04 -6.95
N ILE A 136 10.16 17.10 -6.64
CA ILE A 136 10.07 18.37 -7.35
C ILE A 136 11.27 18.46 -8.29
N ASP A 137 11.01 18.58 -9.59
CA ASP A 137 12.05 18.60 -10.64
C ASP A 137 13.02 17.41 -10.53
N GLY A 138 12.49 16.22 -10.23
CA GLY A 138 13.27 14.99 -10.04
C GLY A 138 14.04 14.91 -8.72
N VAL A 139 14.01 15.95 -7.89
CA VAL A 139 14.74 16.02 -6.61
C VAL A 139 13.82 15.64 -5.45
N GLU A 140 14.32 14.83 -4.54
CA GLU A 140 13.58 14.47 -3.32
C GLU A 140 13.32 15.75 -2.47
N ILE A 141 12.07 15.89 -2.01
CA ILE A 141 11.67 16.98 -1.12
C ILE A 141 12.21 16.66 0.28
N MET A 142 13.26 17.38 0.70
CA MET A 142 13.94 17.13 1.97
C MET A 142 13.12 17.56 3.18
N ASP A 143 12.31 18.61 3.05
CA ASP A 143 11.38 19.03 4.09
C ASP A 143 10.21 18.06 4.17
N GLU A 144 10.04 17.41 5.32
CA GLU A 144 9.07 16.34 5.51
C GLU A 144 7.62 16.83 5.46
N GLU A 145 7.36 18.03 6.01
CA GLU A 145 6.03 18.65 6.01
C GLU A 145 5.65 19.08 4.59
N ALA A 146 6.57 19.72 3.85
CA ALA A 146 6.36 20.10 2.46
C ALA A 146 6.15 18.89 1.55
N ARG A 147 6.92 17.81 1.78
CA ARG A 147 6.76 16.55 1.05
C ARG A 147 5.39 15.93 1.29
N LEU A 148 4.95 15.88 2.55
CA LEU A 148 3.64 15.34 2.92
C LEU A 148 2.51 16.17 2.32
N ALA A 149 2.60 17.51 2.36
CA ALA A 149 1.62 18.39 1.75
C ALA A 149 1.52 18.21 0.24
N ALA A 150 2.64 18.17 -0.48
CA ALA A 150 2.67 17.91 -1.92
C ALA A 150 2.09 16.53 -2.27
N TYR A 151 2.37 15.52 -1.47
CA TYR A 151 1.83 14.18 -1.66
C TYR A 151 0.31 14.15 -1.47
N MET A 152 -0.20 14.76 -0.40
CA MET A 152 -1.65 14.87 -0.14
C MET A 152 -2.39 15.62 -1.26
N GLU A 153 -1.79 16.69 -1.79
CA GLU A 153 -2.33 17.41 -2.93
C GLU A 153 -2.43 16.53 -4.19
N GLY A 154 -1.40 15.72 -4.46
CA GLY A 154 -1.41 14.72 -5.52
C GLY A 154 -2.53 13.70 -5.36
N LEU A 155 -2.69 13.14 -4.16
CA LEU A 155 -3.75 12.15 -3.86
C LEU A 155 -5.16 12.73 -4.08
N VAL A 156 -5.41 13.99 -3.71
CA VAL A 156 -6.72 14.65 -3.90
C VAL A 156 -6.96 14.99 -5.36
N SER A 157 -5.92 15.26 -6.14
CA SER A 157 -6.06 15.62 -7.56
C SER A 157 -6.43 14.42 -8.43
N ASP A 158 -6.33 13.21 -7.92
CA ASP A 158 -6.62 11.96 -8.63
C ASP A 158 -8.00 11.37 -8.24
N SER A 159 -8.15 10.08 -8.43
CA SER A 159 -9.39 9.34 -8.24
C SER A 159 -9.62 8.90 -6.78
N GLU A 160 -10.86 8.51 -6.48
CA GLU A 160 -11.24 7.97 -5.17
C GLU A 160 -10.49 6.68 -4.84
N GLU A 161 -10.17 5.86 -5.84
CA GLU A 161 -9.46 4.58 -5.69
C GLU A 161 -8.07 4.78 -5.07
N VAL A 162 -7.37 5.84 -5.46
CA VAL A 162 -6.06 6.21 -4.86
C VAL A 162 -6.21 6.49 -3.37
N LEU A 163 -7.25 7.22 -2.96
CA LEU A 163 -7.51 7.49 -1.54
C LEU A 163 -7.79 6.20 -0.77
N LEU A 164 -8.61 5.29 -1.32
CA LEU A 164 -8.92 4.00 -0.68
C LEU A 164 -7.66 3.17 -0.46
N ILE A 165 -6.78 3.08 -1.47
CA ILE A 165 -5.53 2.33 -1.36
C ILE A 165 -4.62 2.97 -0.30
N LYS A 166 -4.51 4.31 -0.30
CA LYS A 166 -3.68 5.01 0.70
C LYS A 166 -4.21 4.88 2.12
N MET A 167 -5.54 4.88 2.31
CA MET A 167 -6.17 4.65 3.61
C MET A 167 -5.87 3.24 4.12
N ALA A 168 -5.97 2.22 3.26
CA ALA A 168 -5.67 0.82 3.62
C ALA A 168 -4.18 0.62 3.92
N ASP A 169 -3.27 1.25 3.16
CA ASP A 169 -1.84 1.29 3.45
C ASP A 169 -1.56 1.90 4.82
N ARG A 170 -2.13 3.08 5.10
CA ARG A 170 -1.98 3.74 6.40
C ARG A 170 -2.50 2.87 7.54
N LEU A 171 -3.69 2.30 7.38
CA LEU A 171 -4.29 1.42 8.38
C LEU A 171 -3.39 0.22 8.70
N HIS A 172 -2.82 -0.43 7.69
CA HIS A 172 -1.89 -1.55 7.93
C HIS A 172 -0.60 -1.08 8.61
N ASN A 173 -0.06 0.07 8.24
CA ASN A 173 1.12 0.64 8.88
C ASN A 173 0.85 0.98 10.35
N ASP A 174 -0.33 1.49 10.69
CA ASP A 174 -0.73 1.80 12.06
C ASP A 174 -0.99 0.54 12.89
N ARG A 175 -1.54 -0.52 12.30
CA ARG A 175 -1.71 -1.84 12.94
C ARG A 175 -0.38 -2.53 13.28
N THR A 176 0.69 -2.19 12.56
CA THR A 176 2.04 -2.78 12.74
C THR A 176 3.03 -1.80 13.37
N LEU A 177 2.55 -0.71 13.96
CA LEU A 177 3.34 0.35 14.54
C LEU A 177 4.27 -0.14 15.66
N TYR A 178 3.81 -1.09 16.48
CA TYR A 178 4.53 -1.70 17.60
C TYR A 178 5.89 -2.32 17.21
N GLY A 179 6.09 -2.70 15.96
CA GLY A 179 7.35 -3.26 15.48
C GLY A 179 8.48 -2.24 15.29
N ARG A 180 8.17 -0.93 15.31
CA ARG A 180 9.16 0.15 15.13
C ARG A 180 9.81 0.56 16.44
N ALA A 181 10.98 1.20 16.37
CA ALA A 181 11.58 1.87 17.52
C ALA A 181 10.67 2.99 18.03
N PHE A 182 10.73 3.30 19.33
CA PHE A 182 9.78 4.19 20.00
C PHE A 182 9.70 5.59 19.39
N ASP A 183 10.84 6.20 19.05
CA ASP A 183 10.92 7.50 18.37
C ASP A 183 10.21 7.46 17.00
N LYS A 184 10.42 6.40 16.23
CA LYS A 184 9.75 6.19 14.93
C LYS A 184 8.26 5.90 15.06
N GLN A 185 7.84 5.29 16.16
CA GLN A 185 6.42 5.13 16.45
C GLN A 185 5.77 6.51 16.68
N GLN A 186 6.43 7.42 17.43
CA GLN A 186 5.91 8.76 17.69
C GLN A 186 5.77 9.59 16.39
N GLU A 187 6.80 9.57 15.54
CA GLU A 187 6.76 10.22 14.23
C GLU A 187 5.60 9.71 13.38
N GLN A 188 5.47 8.38 13.26
CA GLN A 188 4.41 7.77 12.48
C GLN A 188 3.02 8.06 13.05
N LEU A 189 2.87 8.07 14.38
CA LEU A 189 1.58 8.40 15.01
C LEU A 189 1.17 9.85 14.74
N ALA A 190 2.11 10.78 14.76
CA ALA A 190 1.85 12.19 14.40
C ALA A 190 1.42 12.28 12.92
N GLU A 191 2.13 11.64 12.02
CA GLU A 191 1.80 11.57 10.60
C GLU A 191 0.41 10.93 10.36
N SER A 192 0.07 9.86 11.09
CA SER A 192 -1.25 9.21 11.00
C SER A 192 -2.39 10.15 11.40
N GLY A 193 -2.18 11.01 12.40
CA GLY A 193 -3.14 12.05 12.75
C GLY A 193 -3.38 13.06 11.63
N MET A 194 -2.34 13.44 10.88
CA MET A 194 -2.44 14.32 9.71
C MET A 194 -3.21 13.65 8.57
N TYR A 195 -2.91 12.39 8.24
CA TYR A 195 -3.65 11.61 7.25
C TYR A 195 -5.11 11.42 7.64
N LEU A 196 -5.41 11.13 8.90
CA LEU A 196 -6.78 10.95 9.36
C LEU A 196 -7.61 12.22 9.17
N ASN A 197 -7.08 13.39 9.52
CA ASN A 197 -7.75 14.67 9.26
C ASN A 197 -7.96 14.90 7.76
N PHE A 198 -6.92 14.66 6.96
CA PHE A 198 -6.98 14.77 5.50
C PHE A 198 -8.08 13.88 4.89
N PHE A 199 -8.19 12.61 5.27
CA PHE A 199 -9.22 11.71 4.76
C PHE A 199 -10.62 12.15 5.19
N ARG A 200 -10.82 12.62 6.42
CA ARG A 200 -12.11 13.13 6.89
C ARG A 200 -12.56 14.37 6.13
N GLU A 201 -11.65 15.30 5.87
CA GLU A 201 -11.93 16.52 5.10
C GLU A 201 -12.28 16.21 3.64
N ASN A 202 -11.77 15.12 3.08
CA ASN A 202 -11.98 14.70 1.70
C ASN A 202 -13.07 13.62 1.53
N GLN A 203 -13.82 13.28 2.56
CA GLN A 203 -14.89 12.25 2.51
C GLN A 203 -15.97 12.56 1.47
N TYR A 204 -16.20 13.83 1.14
CA TYR A 204 -17.16 14.25 0.10
C TYR A 204 -16.81 13.72 -1.29
N ARG A 205 -15.60 13.28 -1.52
CA ARG A 205 -15.12 12.69 -2.78
C ARG A 205 -15.55 11.23 -2.96
N ALA A 206 -15.96 10.58 -1.88
CA ALA A 206 -16.39 9.19 -1.87
C ALA A 206 -17.75 9.02 -2.58
N GLN A 207 -17.73 9.00 -3.91
CA GLN A 207 -18.93 8.91 -4.76
C GLN A 207 -19.16 7.48 -5.27
N LEU A 208 -18.10 6.75 -5.58
CA LEU A 208 -18.15 5.39 -6.11
C LEU A 208 -18.16 4.34 -5.00
N TYR A 209 -17.42 4.59 -3.91
CA TYR A 209 -17.23 3.65 -2.81
C TYR A 209 -17.52 4.27 -1.43
N PRO A 210 -18.66 4.96 -1.21
CA PRO A 210 -18.91 5.72 0.01
C PRO A 210 -18.92 4.86 1.28
N VAL A 211 -19.37 3.60 1.17
CA VAL A 211 -19.40 2.66 2.31
C VAL A 211 -17.99 2.23 2.68
N ALA A 212 -17.16 1.84 1.71
CA ALA A 212 -15.78 1.43 1.94
C ALA A 212 -14.94 2.57 2.49
N TYR A 213 -15.12 3.79 1.95
CA TYR A 213 -14.43 4.98 2.43
C TYR A 213 -14.79 5.29 3.89
N GLY A 214 -16.09 5.33 4.22
CA GLY A 214 -16.55 5.56 5.59
C GLY A 214 -16.00 4.52 6.57
N LEU A 215 -16.04 3.24 6.20
CA LEU A 215 -15.51 2.16 7.01
C LEU A 215 -13.99 2.31 7.24
N LEU A 216 -13.22 2.67 6.21
CA LEU A 216 -11.78 2.92 6.36
C LEU A 216 -11.49 4.10 7.30
N VAL A 217 -12.27 5.18 7.23
CA VAL A 217 -12.17 6.29 8.17
C VAL A 217 -12.40 5.81 9.61
N ASP A 218 -13.45 5.04 9.84
CA ASP A 218 -13.77 4.52 11.17
C ASP A 218 -12.66 3.59 11.70
N LEU A 219 -12.17 2.66 10.89
CA LEU A 219 -11.06 1.78 11.23
C LEU A 219 -9.76 2.53 11.55
N LEU A 220 -9.47 3.61 10.81
CA LEU A 220 -8.33 4.47 11.07
C LEU A 220 -8.47 5.24 12.39
N ILE A 221 -9.68 5.73 12.70
CA ILE A 221 -9.97 6.39 13.99
C ILE A 221 -9.73 5.42 15.14
N ASP A 222 -10.31 4.24 15.06
CA ASP A 222 -10.21 3.23 16.11
C ASP A 222 -8.74 2.82 16.34
N GLN A 223 -8.01 2.56 15.26
CA GLN A 223 -6.60 2.18 15.35
C GLN A 223 -5.72 3.32 15.88
N TYR A 224 -5.97 4.55 15.44
CA TYR A 224 -5.25 5.72 15.93
C TYR A 224 -5.45 5.95 17.44
N GLN A 225 -6.67 5.81 17.92
CA GLN A 225 -7.00 5.91 19.35
C GLN A 225 -6.33 4.80 20.16
N ALA A 226 -6.37 3.56 19.67
CA ALA A 226 -5.71 2.42 20.31
C ALA A 226 -4.19 2.65 20.45
N ASN A 227 -3.54 3.11 19.36
CA ASN A 227 -2.13 3.43 19.38
C ASN A 227 -1.79 4.58 20.37
N GLN A 228 -2.64 5.61 20.45
CA GLN A 228 -2.46 6.71 21.40
C GLN A 228 -2.55 6.24 22.87
N GLU A 229 -3.46 5.32 23.17
CA GLU A 229 -3.61 4.77 24.52
C GLU A 229 -2.42 3.89 24.91
N GLU A 230 -1.92 3.05 23.98
CA GLU A 230 -0.73 2.24 24.19
C GLU A 230 0.50 3.11 24.47
N PHE A 231 0.66 4.23 23.75
CA PHE A 231 1.72 5.20 24.01
C PHE A 231 1.66 5.83 25.40
N LYS A 232 0.46 6.19 25.88
CA LYS A 232 0.28 6.78 27.21
C LYS A 232 0.64 5.79 28.33
N THR A 233 0.44 4.50 28.10
CA THR A 233 0.72 3.45 29.09
C THR A 233 2.18 3.00 29.09
N SER A 234 2.92 3.29 28.01
CA SER A 234 4.32 2.90 27.82
C SER A 234 5.33 4.01 28.20
N ALA A 235 4.86 5.24 28.45
CA ALA A 235 5.63 6.41 28.87
C ALA A 235 5.62 6.58 30.40
#